data_9b5a07c0e042414c0e45189f481a83a9
#
_entry.id   9b5a07c0e042414c0e45189f481a83a9
#
_cell.length_a   1.000
_cell.length_b   1.000
_cell.length_c   1.000
_cell.angle_alpha   90.00
_cell.angle_beta   90.00
_cell.angle_gamma   90.00
#
_symmetry.space_group_name_H-M   'P 1'
#
loop_
_entity.id
_entity.type
_entity.pdbx_description
1 polymer ?
#
loop_
_entity_poly.entity_id
_entity_poly.type
_entity_poly.pdbx_seq_one_letter_code
_entity_poly.pdbx_strand_id
1 'polypeptide(L)'
;MAEEIDRFVISLAERVDSIQDAELVESFSQVALLSRQLATDADRLGYPGMAQNAKAVAMSAEDGKTDSLQEAVIELTDLAQRVRRGHRGAA
;
A
#
# COMPACT_ATOMS: atom_id res chain seq x y z
N MET A 1 -11.73 0.68 -17.59
CA MET A 1 -11.96 0.20 -16.20
C MET A 1 -11.09 -0.99 -15.89
N ALA A 2 -11.25 -2.10 -16.61
CA ALA A 2 -10.43 -3.28 -16.35
C ALA A 2 -8.94 -3.01 -16.52
N GLU A 3 -8.56 -2.19 -17.50
CA GLU A 3 -7.16 -1.84 -17.72
C GLU A 3 -6.55 -1.08 -16.55
N GLU A 4 -7.31 -0.17 -15.95
CA GLU A 4 -6.83 0.56 -14.77
C GLU A 4 -6.62 -0.35 -13.59
N ILE A 5 -7.54 -1.29 -13.38
CA ILE A 5 -7.44 -2.26 -12.30
C ILE A 5 -6.24 -3.17 -12.53
N ASP A 6 -6.05 -3.65 -13.76
CA ASP A 6 -4.90 -4.48 -14.11
C ASP A 6 -3.59 -3.76 -13.83
N ARG A 7 -3.47 -2.51 -14.27
CA ARG A 7 -2.26 -1.72 -14.03
C ARG A 7 -2.01 -1.51 -12.56
N PHE A 8 -3.07 -1.23 -11.81
CA PHE A 8 -2.96 -1.04 -10.37
C PHE A 8 -2.43 -2.31 -9.70
N VAL A 9 -3.04 -3.46 -10.01
CA VAL A 9 -2.64 -4.73 -9.41
C VAL A 9 -1.20 -5.09 -9.77
N ILE A 10 -0.82 -4.89 -11.04
CA ILE A 10 0.55 -5.15 -11.50
C ILE A 10 1.55 -4.23 -10.78
N SER A 11 1.16 -2.99 -10.53
CA SER A 11 2.04 -2.02 -9.88
C SER A 11 2.23 -2.25 -8.38
N LEU A 12 1.36 -3.07 -7.75
CA LEU A 12 1.36 -3.21 -6.29
C LEU A 12 2.69 -3.69 -5.74
N ALA A 13 3.34 -4.64 -6.40
CA ALA A 13 4.62 -5.16 -5.92
C ALA A 13 5.67 -4.06 -5.84
N GLU A 14 5.80 -3.25 -6.89
CA GLU A 14 6.75 -2.13 -6.89
C GLU A 14 6.38 -1.06 -5.88
N ARG A 15 5.09 -0.75 -5.77
CA ARG A 15 4.63 0.28 -4.84
C ARG A 15 4.90 -0.11 -3.39
N VAL A 16 4.62 -1.36 -3.05
CA VAL A 16 4.89 -1.87 -1.70
C VAL A 16 6.40 -1.91 -1.44
N ASP A 17 7.19 -2.37 -2.42
CA ASP A 17 8.65 -2.39 -2.29
C ASP A 17 9.20 -0.97 -2.04
N SER A 18 8.68 0.03 -2.75
CA SER A 18 9.10 1.41 -2.56
C SER A 18 8.79 1.92 -1.16
N ILE A 19 7.62 1.56 -0.63
CA ILE A 19 7.24 1.91 0.74
C ILE A 19 8.17 1.23 1.74
N GLN A 20 8.47 -0.06 1.54
CA GLN A 20 9.37 -0.80 2.41
C GLN A 20 10.77 -0.23 2.38
N ASP A 21 11.27 0.14 1.20
CA ASP A 21 12.59 0.75 1.06
C ASP A 21 12.66 2.09 1.80
N ALA A 22 11.63 2.91 1.68
CA ALA A 22 11.55 4.19 2.37
C ALA A 22 11.50 3.99 3.89
N GLU A 23 10.79 2.95 4.34
CA GLU A 23 10.73 2.61 5.76
C GLU A 23 12.11 2.21 6.30
N LEU A 24 12.84 1.39 5.55
CA LEU A 24 14.15 0.91 5.95
C LEU A 24 15.16 2.05 6.17
N VAL A 25 15.08 3.10 5.34
CA VAL A 25 15.96 4.26 5.49
C VAL A 25 15.33 5.34 6.36
N GLU A 26 14.22 5.04 7.00
CA GLU A 26 13.50 5.93 7.91
C GLU A 26 13.10 7.25 7.26
N SER A 27 12.81 7.22 5.96
CA SER A 27 12.29 8.38 5.25
C SER A 27 10.77 8.44 5.43
N PHE A 28 10.34 8.90 6.61
CA PHE A 28 8.92 8.86 6.97
C PHE A 28 8.05 9.74 6.06
N SER A 29 8.58 10.87 5.60
CA SER A 29 7.85 11.71 4.67
C SER A 29 7.58 10.99 3.34
N GLN A 30 8.54 10.21 2.87
CA GLN A 30 8.39 9.43 1.64
C GLN A 30 7.40 8.28 1.84
N VAL A 31 7.48 7.60 3.00
CA VAL A 31 6.52 6.55 3.34
C VAL A 31 5.10 7.12 3.31
N ALA A 32 4.89 8.27 3.94
CA ALA A 32 3.58 8.90 4.00
C ALA A 32 3.08 9.28 2.60
N LEU A 33 3.94 9.87 1.78
CA LEU A 33 3.56 10.28 0.44
C LEU A 33 3.15 9.08 -0.42
N LEU A 34 3.98 8.05 -0.45
CA LEU A 34 3.70 6.86 -1.26
C LEU A 34 2.45 6.14 -0.78
N SER A 35 2.27 6.06 0.52
CA SER A 35 1.11 5.37 1.10
C SER A 35 -0.19 6.13 0.85
N ARG A 36 -0.16 7.47 0.88
CA ARG A 36 -1.35 8.26 0.57
C ARG A 36 -1.74 8.15 -0.89
N GLN A 37 -0.76 8.11 -1.78
CA GLN A 37 -1.02 7.89 -3.20
C GLN A 37 -1.67 6.53 -3.42
N LEU A 38 -1.14 5.50 -2.77
CA LEU A 38 -1.71 4.16 -2.85
C LEU A 38 -3.13 4.13 -2.30
N ALA A 39 -3.37 4.79 -1.17
CA ALA A 39 -4.70 4.84 -0.56
C ALA A 39 -5.73 5.48 -1.51
N THR A 40 -5.35 6.57 -2.15
CA THR A 40 -6.23 7.26 -3.08
C THR A 40 -6.60 6.35 -4.26
N ASP A 41 -5.62 5.69 -4.84
CA ASP A 41 -5.85 4.80 -5.99
C ASP A 41 -6.67 3.58 -5.58
N ALA A 42 -6.36 2.99 -4.43
CA ALA A 42 -7.08 1.82 -3.94
C ALA A 42 -8.55 2.14 -3.68
N ASP A 43 -8.81 3.29 -3.07
CA ASP A 43 -10.18 3.72 -2.79
C ASP A 43 -10.95 3.94 -4.09
N ARG A 44 -10.33 4.62 -5.05
CA ARG A 44 -10.94 4.91 -6.35
C ARG A 44 -11.29 3.63 -7.12
N LEU A 45 -10.44 2.61 -7.00
CA LEU A 45 -10.59 1.39 -7.77
C LEU A 45 -11.36 0.27 -7.04
N GLY A 46 -11.89 0.55 -5.86
CA GLY A 46 -12.76 -0.38 -5.17
C GLY A 46 -12.05 -1.36 -4.23
N TYR A 47 -10.93 -0.94 -3.63
CA TYR A 47 -10.21 -1.72 -2.63
C TYR A 47 -10.19 -0.98 -1.30
N PRO A 48 -11.35 -0.86 -0.62
CA PRO A 48 -11.44 -0.03 0.59
C PRO A 48 -10.58 -0.52 1.74
N GLY A 49 -10.42 -1.83 1.88
CA GLY A 49 -9.57 -2.39 2.94
C GLY A 49 -8.11 -1.99 2.76
N MET A 50 -7.62 -2.06 1.53
CA MET A 50 -6.26 -1.62 1.21
C MET A 50 -6.12 -0.10 1.40
N ALA A 51 -7.13 0.66 0.98
CA ALA A 51 -7.11 2.11 1.15
C ALA A 51 -6.99 2.49 2.62
N GLN A 52 -7.75 1.85 3.50
CA GLN A 52 -7.71 2.12 4.93
C GLN A 52 -6.35 1.75 5.52
N ASN A 53 -5.80 0.61 5.11
CA ASN A 53 -4.49 0.18 5.60
C ASN A 53 -3.38 1.12 5.13
N ALA A 54 -3.42 1.54 3.87
CA ALA A 54 -2.43 2.48 3.35
C ALA A 54 -2.51 3.83 4.08
N LYS A 55 -3.71 4.28 4.44
CA LYS A 55 -3.87 5.49 5.27
C LYS A 55 -3.24 5.30 6.64
N ALA A 56 -3.42 4.13 7.24
CA ALA A 56 -2.82 3.82 8.54
C ALA A 56 -1.29 3.87 8.46
N VAL A 57 -0.71 3.34 7.38
CA VAL A 57 0.72 3.43 7.14
C VAL A 57 1.16 4.90 7.09
N ALA A 58 0.45 5.72 6.33
CA ALA A 58 0.78 7.13 6.20
C ALA A 58 0.69 7.87 7.53
N MET A 59 -0.36 7.63 8.29
CA MET A 59 -0.56 8.28 9.59
C MET A 59 0.52 7.88 10.58
N SER A 60 0.87 6.60 10.64
CA SER A 60 1.93 6.13 11.54
C SER A 60 3.27 6.76 11.18
N ALA A 61 3.56 6.89 9.88
CA ALA A 61 4.79 7.53 9.43
C ALA A 61 4.81 9.01 9.81
N GLU A 62 3.69 9.71 9.62
CA GLU A 62 3.59 11.12 9.95
C GLU A 62 3.74 11.36 11.45
N ASP A 63 3.23 10.44 12.27
CA ASP A 63 3.30 10.53 13.72
C ASP A 63 4.63 10.03 14.29
N GLY A 64 5.47 9.43 13.47
CA GLY A 64 6.75 8.88 13.90
C GLY A 64 6.63 7.64 14.77
N LYS A 65 5.51 6.93 14.68
CA LYS A 65 5.26 5.72 15.49
C LYS A 65 5.78 4.49 14.77
N THR A 66 7.05 4.16 15.01
CA THR A 66 7.73 3.09 14.28
C THR A 66 7.10 1.71 14.46
N ASP A 67 6.65 1.37 15.66
CA ASP A 67 6.03 0.06 15.90
C ASP A 67 4.72 -0.09 15.12
N SER A 68 3.86 0.93 15.19
CA SER A 68 2.61 0.94 14.43
C SER A 68 2.87 0.93 12.93
N LEU A 69 3.90 1.64 12.50
CA LEU A 69 4.28 1.70 11.10
C LEU A 69 4.70 0.32 10.59
N GLN A 70 5.55 -0.39 11.35
CA GLN A 70 5.98 -1.72 10.96
C GLN A 70 4.79 -2.68 10.81
N GLU A 71 3.89 -2.68 11.78
CA GLU A 71 2.71 -3.53 11.72
C GLU A 71 1.84 -3.19 10.50
N ALA A 72 1.64 -1.90 10.25
CA ALA A 72 0.81 -1.46 9.14
C ALA A 72 1.44 -1.83 7.79
N VAL A 73 2.76 -1.72 7.67
CA VAL A 73 3.46 -2.10 6.43
C VAL A 73 3.39 -3.60 6.19
N ILE A 74 3.53 -4.41 7.24
CA ILE A 74 3.40 -5.86 7.11
C ILE A 74 2.00 -6.22 6.64
N GLU A 75 0.98 -5.59 7.21
CA GLU A 75 -0.40 -5.82 6.83
C GLU A 75 -0.67 -5.38 5.38
N LEU A 76 -0.11 -4.24 4.98
CA LEU A 76 -0.22 -3.76 3.61
C LEU A 76 0.40 -4.74 2.62
N THR A 77 1.57 -5.28 2.96
CA THR A 77 2.25 -6.27 2.12
C THR A 77 1.37 -7.51 1.94
N ASP A 78 0.77 -7.99 3.02
CA ASP A 78 -0.11 -9.15 2.97
C ASP A 78 -1.36 -8.88 2.13
N LEU A 79 -1.98 -7.73 2.32
CA LEU A 79 -3.16 -7.34 1.53
C LEU A 79 -2.83 -7.24 0.05
N ALA A 80 -1.68 -6.65 -0.29
CA ALA A 80 -1.25 -6.53 -1.68
C ALA A 80 -1.08 -7.91 -2.31
N GLN A 81 -0.50 -8.85 -1.58
CA GLN A 81 -0.34 -10.23 -2.08
C GLN A 81 -1.68 -10.90 -2.30
N ARG A 82 -2.63 -10.69 -1.39
CA ARG A 82 -3.97 -11.26 -1.53
C ARG A 82 -4.69 -10.71 -2.75
N VAL A 83 -4.59 -9.40 -2.98
CA VAL A 83 -5.21 -8.77 -4.14
C VAL A 83 -4.60 -9.32 -5.42
N ARG A 84 -3.28 -9.45 -5.47
CA ARG A 84 -2.59 -9.98 -6.65
C ARG A 84 -2.98 -11.43 -6.94
N ARG A 85 -3.06 -12.26 -5.90
CA ARG A 85 -3.45 -13.67 -6.06
C ARG A 85 -4.90 -13.80 -6.51
N GLY A 86 -5.78 -12.99 -5.92
CA GLY A 86 -7.19 -12.99 -6.29
C GLY A 86 -7.40 -12.54 -7.72
N HIS A 87 -6.67 -11.53 -8.16
CA HIS A 87 -6.74 -11.05 -9.53
C HIS A 87 -6.29 -12.12 -10.52
N ARG A 88 -5.17 -12.79 -10.23
CA ARG A 88 -4.66 -13.87 -11.07
C ARG A 88 -5.62 -15.04 -11.12
N GLY A 89 -6.21 -15.35 -9.98
CA GLY A 89 -7.19 -16.43 -9.90
C GLY A 89 -8.44 -16.17 -10.72
N ALA A 90 -8.81 -14.90 -10.88
CA ALA A 90 -9.97 -14.51 -11.66
C ALA A 90 -9.72 -14.59 -13.17
N ALA A 91 -8.46 -14.55 -13.55
CA ALA A 91 -8.10 -14.65 -14.96
C ALA A 91 -8.17 -16.09 -15.45
#